data_f0222633a2a4991574326b0635488054
#
_entry.id   f0222633a2a4991574326b0635488054
#
_cell.length_a   1.000
_cell.length_b   1.000
_cell.length_c   1.000
_cell.angle_alpha   90.00
_cell.angle_beta   90.00
_cell.angle_gamma   90.00
#
_symmetry.space_group_name_H-M   'P 1'
#
loop_
_entity.id
_entity.type
_entity.pdbx_description
1 polymer ?
#
loop_
_entity_poly.entity_id
_entity_poly.type
_entity_poly.pdbx_seq_one_letter_code
_entity_poly.pdbx_strand_id
1 'polypeptide(L)'
;MEDTELTTITNDAPDMVKGMYCSIHAETQEDRLDIYEAVSNSLPLDDMVGKVVEVENVIIQPVEMTDNATGEITQRNRIVLITPNGDAYGCTSTGVETSMKNLFSIVGCPPWDPAINFDVVKKQGRNGYKFTSLQRHK
;
A
#
# COMPACT_ATOMS: atom_id res chain seq x y z
N MET A 1 -3.18 -17.59 19.46
CA MET A 1 -2.88 -17.33 19.20
C MET A 1 -2.39 -16.96 18.63
N GLU A 2 -2.28 -16.94 18.43
CA GLU A 2 -1.94 -16.67 17.93
C GLU A 2 -1.42 -16.17 17.24
N ASP A 3 -1.21 -16.29 17.05
CA ASP A 3 -0.83 -15.77 16.42
C ASP A 3 -0.38 -15.22 15.71
N THR A 4 -0.23 -15.31 15.60
CA THR A 4 0.04 -14.83 15.01
C THR A 4 0.61 -14.07 14.52
N GLU A 5 0.91 -14.13 14.25
CA GLU A 5 1.31 -13.52 14.00
C GLU A 5 1.66 -12.90 13.30
N LEU A 6 1.80 -12.93 12.86
CA LEU A 6 1.85 -12.40 12.30
C LEU A 6 1.91 -11.94 11.69
N THR A 7 1.96 -12.14 11.45
CA THR A 7 1.75 -11.74 11.07
C THR A 7 1.46 -11.25 10.56
N THR A 8 1.48 -11.58 10.31
CA THR A 8 1.00 -11.23 10.08
C THR A 8 0.31 -10.78 9.81
N ILE A 9 0.15 -10.96 9.61
CA ILE A 9 -0.67 -10.53 9.44
C ILE A 9 -1.42 -10.46 9.64
N THR A 10 -1.23 -10.87 9.97
CA THR A 10 -2.02 -10.90 10.11
C THR A 10 -2.89 -10.51 10.34
N ASN A 11 -2.96 -11.13 10.43
CA ASN A 11 -3.95 -10.28 10.37
C ASN A 11 -4.99 -10.28 11.46
N ASP A 12 -5.14 -9.27 12.13
CA ASP A 12 -5.99 -9.14 13.28
C ASP A 12 -7.44 -8.86 12.91
N ALA A 13 -7.74 -8.85 11.66
CA ALA A 13 -9.10 -8.66 11.19
C ALA A 13 -9.49 -9.88 10.38
N PRO A 14 -10.02 -10.92 11.05
CA PRO A 14 -10.30 -12.18 10.35
C PRO A 14 -11.35 -12.06 9.26
N ASP A 15 -12.14 -10.99 9.28
CA ASP A 15 -13.17 -10.75 8.26
C ASP A 15 -12.62 -10.05 7.03
N MET A 16 -11.35 -9.67 7.06
CA MET A 16 -10.74 -9.05 5.90
C MET A 16 -10.60 -10.03 4.76
N VAL A 17 -10.48 -9.49 3.55
CA VAL A 17 -10.23 -10.32 2.38
C VAL A 17 -8.97 -11.13 2.60
N LYS A 18 -9.05 -12.42 2.30
CA LYS A 18 -7.96 -13.33 2.54
C LYS A 18 -6.71 -12.88 1.77
N GLY A 19 -5.60 -12.79 2.46
CA GLY A 19 -4.34 -12.33 1.90
C GLY A 19 -4.15 -10.83 1.89
N MET A 20 -5.15 -10.08 2.31
CA MET A 20 -5.04 -8.64 2.39
C MET A 20 -4.34 -8.23 3.68
N TYR A 21 -3.37 -7.33 3.56
CA TYR A 21 -2.74 -6.71 4.72
C TYR A 21 -3.34 -5.32 4.92
N CYS A 22 -3.70 -5.02 6.15
CA CYS A 22 -4.21 -3.69 6.48
C CYS A 22 -3.67 -3.29 7.84
N SER A 23 -3.02 -2.14 7.91
CA SER A 23 -2.47 -1.65 9.17
C SER A 23 -3.51 -0.99 10.05
N ILE A 24 -4.68 -0.66 9.50
CA ILE A 24 -5.75 -0.04 10.27
C ILE A 24 -6.48 -1.14 11.04
N HIS A 25 -6.56 -0.95 12.35
CA HIS A 25 -7.29 -1.89 13.19
C HIS A 25 -8.79 -1.69 13.00
N ALA A 26 -9.49 -2.75 12.66
CA ALA A 26 -10.92 -2.68 12.38
C ALA A 26 -11.67 -3.62 13.30
N GLU A 27 -12.47 -3.07 14.21
CA GLU A 27 -13.26 -3.86 15.14
C GLU A 27 -14.74 -3.84 14.82
N THR A 28 -15.21 -2.81 14.15
CA THR A 28 -16.62 -2.63 13.87
C THR A 28 -16.88 -2.64 12.38
N GLN A 29 -18.12 -2.79 12.01
CA GLN A 29 -18.53 -2.69 10.62
C GLN A 29 -18.21 -1.30 10.07
N GLU A 30 -18.37 -0.27 10.90
CA GLU A 30 -18.05 1.10 10.51
C GLU A 30 -16.58 1.22 10.14
N ASP A 31 -15.70 0.64 10.95
CA ASP A 31 -14.27 0.66 10.68
C ASP A 31 -13.95 -0.01 9.36
N ARG A 32 -14.61 -1.13 9.08
CA ARG A 32 -14.39 -1.87 7.83
C ARG A 32 -14.90 -1.10 6.63
N LEU A 33 -16.00 -0.38 6.80
CA LEU A 33 -16.54 0.46 5.72
C LEU A 33 -15.60 1.62 5.43
N ASP A 34 -14.95 2.17 6.46
CA ASP A 34 -13.95 3.22 6.25
C ASP A 34 -12.78 2.70 5.42
N ILE A 35 -12.35 1.47 5.69
CA ILE A 35 -11.29 0.84 4.91
C ILE A 35 -11.76 0.61 3.46
N TYR A 36 -12.97 0.13 3.31
CA TYR A 36 -13.56 -0.09 1.98
C TYR A 36 -13.58 1.21 1.18
N GLU A 37 -13.99 2.30 1.82
CA GLU A 37 -14.04 3.60 1.14
C GLU A 37 -12.64 4.09 0.77
N ALA A 38 -11.67 3.91 1.65
CA ALA A 38 -10.30 4.31 1.35
C ALA A 38 -9.75 3.58 0.14
N VAL A 39 -10.00 2.27 0.05
CA VAL A 39 -9.54 1.46 -1.08
C VAL A 39 -10.28 1.85 -2.35
N SER A 40 -11.62 1.99 -2.25
CA SER A 40 -12.46 2.24 -3.43
C SER A 40 -12.27 3.62 -4.01
N ASN A 41 -11.99 4.61 -3.15
CA ASN A 41 -11.87 6.00 -3.56
C ASN A 41 -10.43 6.48 -3.65
N SER A 42 -9.47 5.56 -3.56
CA SER A 42 -8.07 5.96 -3.62
C SER A 42 -7.75 6.56 -4.99
N LEU A 43 -6.93 7.60 -4.95
CA LEU A 43 -6.45 8.27 -6.15
C LEU A 43 -5.16 7.61 -6.63
N PRO A 44 -4.82 7.72 -7.91
CA PRO A 44 -3.56 7.15 -8.38
C PRO A 44 -2.37 7.82 -7.71
N LEU A 45 -1.45 7.01 -7.21
CA LEU A 45 -0.22 7.56 -6.61
C LEU A 45 0.59 8.33 -7.64
N ASP A 46 0.49 7.96 -8.92
CA ASP A 46 1.20 8.65 -10.00
C ASP A 46 0.82 10.13 -10.11
N ASP A 47 -0.39 10.49 -9.66
CA ASP A 47 -0.80 11.91 -9.65
C ASP A 47 0.00 12.71 -8.64
N MET A 48 0.70 12.05 -7.73
CA MET A 48 1.49 12.71 -6.70
C MET A 48 2.97 12.78 -7.03
N VAL A 49 3.38 12.37 -8.23
CA VAL A 49 4.79 12.45 -8.63
C VAL A 49 5.24 13.91 -8.56
N GLY A 50 6.36 14.13 -7.88
CA GLY A 50 6.88 15.47 -7.63
C GLY A 50 6.34 16.13 -6.38
N LYS A 51 5.47 15.43 -5.65
CA LYS A 51 4.87 15.94 -4.43
C LYS A 51 5.20 15.03 -3.26
N VAL A 52 4.86 15.49 -2.07
CA VAL A 52 5.10 14.76 -0.82
C VAL A 52 3.80 14.10 -0.37
N VAL A 53 3.89 12.83 0.00
CA VAL A 53 2.77 12.11 0.60
C VAL A 53 3.16 11.74 2.03
N GLU A 54 2.29 12.07 2.96
CA GLU A 54 2.46 11.75 4.38
C GLU A 54 1.74 10.45 4.66
N VAL A 55 2.47 9.40 5.04
CA VAL A 55 1.90 8.06 5.15
C VAL A 55 1.80 7.63 6.61
N GLU A 56 0.60 7.33 7.05
CA GLU A 56 0.35 6.81 8.39
C GLU A 56 -0.01 5.33 8.35
N ASN A 57 -0.85 4.93 7.41
CA ASN A 57 -1.32 3.56 7.28
C ASN A 57 -1.12 3.02 5.88
N VAL A 58 -1.06 1.71 5.76
CA VAL A 58 -0.82 1.04 4.47
C VAL A 58 -1.77 -0.15 4.36
N ILE A 59 -2.37 -0.28 3.19
CA ILE A 59 -3.14 -1.46 2.83
C ILE A 59 -2.43 -2.11 1.64
N ILE A 60 -2.26 -3.43 1.69
CA ILE A 60 -1.69 -4.19 0.58
C ILE A 60 -2.70 -5.25 0.20
N GLN A 61 -3.17 -5.20 -1.02
CA GLN A 61 -4.25 -6.05 -1.49
C GLN A 61 -3.81 -6.82 -2.73
N PRO A 62 -3.88 -8.16 -2.73
CA PRO A 62 -3.56 -8.91 -3.95
C PRO A 62 -4.64 -8.66 -4.99
N VAL A 63 -4.20 -8.40 -6.22
CA VAL A 63 -5.10 -8.17 -7.34
C VAL A 63 -4.60 -8.95 -8.54
N GLU A 64 -5.52 -9.29 -9.45
CA GLU A 64 -5.17 -9.93 -10.71
C GLU A 64 -5.24 -8.90 -11.82
N MET A 65 -4.25 -8.93 -12.68
CA MET A 65 -4.20 -8.05 -13.84
C MET A 65 -4.13 -8.89 -15.09
N THR A 66 -4.96 -8.56 -16.07
CA THR A 66 -5.01 -9.28 -17.33
C THR A 66 -4.34 -8.44 -18.40
N ASP A 67 -3.38 -9.06 -19.11
CA ASP A 67 -2.75 -8.43 -20.25
C ASP A 67 -3.72 -8.55 -21.43
N ASN A 68 -4.21 -7.43 -21.94
CA ASN A 68 -5.18 -7.42 -23.02
C ASN A 68 -4.63 -7.97 -24.33
N ALA A 69 -3.32 -7.91 -24.51
CA ALA A 69 -2.69 -8.38 -25.74
C ALA A 69 -2.53 -9.91 -25.77
N THR A 70 -2.21 -10.51 -24.62
CA THR A 70 -1.91 -11.94 -24.54
C THR A 70 -2.95 -12.74 -23.79
N GLY A 71 -3.82 -12.07 -23.01
CA GLY A 71 -4.76 -12.74 -22.14
C GLY A 71 -4.13 -13.32 -20.88
N GLU A 72 -2.85 -13.05 -20.69
CA GLU A 72 -2.12 -13.57 -19.54
C GLU A 72 -2.57 -12.89 -18.25
N ILE A 73 -2.77 -13.69 -17.19
CA ILE A 73 -3.17 -13.18 -15.88
C ILE A 73 -1.93 -13.14 -14.98
N THR A 74 -1.66 -11.97 -14.44
CA THR A 74 -0.54 -11.76 -13.53
C THR A 74 -1.07 -11.33 -12.18
N GLN A 75 -0.51 -11.87 -11.11
CA GLN A 75 -0.87 -11.43 -9.77
C GLN A 75 0.06 -10.31 -9.33
N ARG A 76 -0.53 -9.27 -8.76
CA ARG A 76 0.19 -8.11 -8.27
C ARG A 76 -0.37 -7.72 -6.92
N ASN A 77 0.40 -6.92 -6.20
CA ASN A 77 -0.08 -6.32 -4.97
C ASN A 77 -0.41 -4.87 -5.23
N ARG A 78 -1.65 -4.50 -4.93
CA ARG A 78 -2.06 -3.10 -4.94
C ARG A 78 -1.74 -2.52 -3.58
N ILE A 79 -1.04 -1.41 -3.57
CA ILE A 79 -0.63 -0.75 -2.34
C ILE A 79 -1.39 0.56 -2.22
N VAL A 80 -2.07 0.75 -1.10
CA VAL A 80 -2.81 1.98 -0.81
C VAL A 80 -2.16 2.65 0.38
N LEU A 81 -1.70 3.88 0.18
CA LEU A 81 -1.06 4.68 1.21
C LEU A 81 -2.09 5.65 1.76
N ILE A 82 -2.25 5.68 3.07
CA ILE A 82 -3.29 6.47 3.73
C ILE A 82 -2.63 7.53 4.60
N THR A 83 -3.05 8.78 4.40
CA THR A 83 -2.53 9.92 5.13
C THR A 83 -3.30 10.10 6.44
N PRO A 84 -2.75 10.88 7.40
CA PRO A 84 -3.49 11.17 8.63
C PRO A 84 -4.82 11.88 8.39
N ASN A 85 -4.98 12.55 7.25
CA ASN A 85 -6.24 13.21 6.90
C ASN A 85 -7.27 12.26 6.32
N GLY A 86 -6.88 11.01 6.05
CA GLY A 86 -7.77 10.05 5.43
C GLY A 86 -7.68 9.98 3.92
N ASP A 87 -6.82 10.78 3.30
CA ASP A 87 -6.59 10.67 1.85
C ASP A 87 -5.90 9.35 1.55
N ALA A 88 -6.22 8.75 0.42
CA ALA A 88 -5.66 7.46 0.04
C ALA A 88 -5.13 7.51 -1.39
N TYR A 89 -3.94 6.93 -1.59
CA TYR A 89 -3.29 6.90 -2.90
C TYR A 89 -2.88 5.46 -3.19
N GLY A 90 -3.26 4.96 -4.35
CA GLY A 90 -3.04 3.56 -4.70
C GLY A 90 -2.16 3.37 -5.91
N CYS A 91 -1.47 2.25 -5.94
CA CYS A 91 -0.66 1.86 -7.10
C CYS A 91 -0.39 0.36 -7.08
N THR A 92 0.07 -0.16 -8.23
CA THR A 92 0.54 -1.54 -8.33
C THR A 92 2.03 -1.59 -8.68
N SER A 93 2.75 -0.51 -8.39
CA SER A 93 4.17 -0.39 -8.70
C SER A 93 5.01 -1.35 -7.87
N THR A 94 5.87 -2.13 -8.54
CA THR A 94 6.81 -3.01 -7.83
C THR A 94 7.86 -2.20 -7.10
N GLY A 95 8.16 -0.98 -7.55
CA GLY A 95 9.08 -0.09 -6.85
C GLY A 95 8.55 0.32 -5.50
N VAL A 96 7.25 0.65 -5.44
CA VAL A 96 6.60 1.00 -4.17
C VAL A 96 6.50 -0.23 -3.28
N GLU A 97 6.19 -1.38 -3.86
CA GLU A 97 6.12 -2.63 -3.10
C GLU A 97 7.46 -2.94 -2.44
N THR A 98 8.55 -2.78 -3.18
CA THR A 98 9.90 -3.00 -2.64
C THR A 98 10.19 -2.01 -1.51
N SER A 99 9.80 -0.75 -1.69
CA SER A 99 9.94 0.26 -0.63
C SER A 99 9.22 -0.14 0.64
N MET A 100 8.00 -0.66 0.49
CA MET A 100 7.22 -1.09 1.66
C MET A 100 7.87 -2.26 2.37
N LYS A 101 8.38 -3.24 1.63
CA LYS A 101 9.07 -4.37 2.23
C LYS A 101 10.28 -3.93 3.04
N ASN A 102 11.06 -3.01 2.49
CA ASN A 102 12.22 -2.47 3.19
C ASN A 102 11.83 -1.68 4.43
N LEU A 103 10.78 -0.86 4.32
CA LEU A 103 10.31 -0.06 5.46
C LEU A 103 9.80 -0.95 6.58
N PHE A 104 9.03 -1.98 6.24
CA PHE A 104 8.49 -2.88 7.26
C PHE A 104 9.61 -3.62 7.98
N SER A 105 10.68 -3.99 7.26
CA SER A 105 11.83 -4.67 7.83
C SER A 105 12.67 -3.76 8.73
N ILE A 106 12.86 -2.52 8.32
CA ILE A 106 13.84 -1.61 8.94
C ILE A 106 13.18 -0.72 9.99
N VAL A 107 12.03 -0.15 9.66
CA VAL A 107 11.35 0.80 10.53
C VAL A 107 10.28 0.13 11.38
N GLY A 108 9.68 -0.93 10.84
CA GLY A 108 8.56 -1.61 11.47
C GLY A 108 7.30 -1.41 10.66
N CYS A 109 6.25 -2.13 11.03
CA CYS A 109 4.98 -2.06 10.33
C CYS A 109 4.18 -0.84 10.76
N PRO A 110 3.37 -0.27 9.86
CA PRO A 110 2.48 0.82 10.26
C PRO A 110 1.41 0.31 11.24
N PRO A 111 0.67 1.18 11.90
CA PRO A 111 0.65 2.63 11.67
C PRO A 111 1.94 3.29 12.11
N TRP A 112 2.33 4.32 11.38
CA TRP A 112 3.53 5.09 11.71
C TRP A 112 3.11 6.40 12.39
N ASP A 113 3.62 6.62 13.57
CA ASP A 113 3.33 7.81 14.35
C ASP A 113 4.64 8.34 14.95
N PRO A 114 5.12 9.48 14.47
CA PRO A 114 4.50 10.34 13.43
C PRO A 114 4.53 9.70 12.05
N ALA A 115 3.62 10.14 11.19
CA ALA A 115 3.57 9.69 9.83
C ALA A 115 4.89 9.97 9.10
N ILE A 116 5.21 9.13 8.12
CA ILE A 116 6.46 9.28 7.37
C ILE A 116 6.17 10.02 6.07
N ASN A 117 6.98 11.04 5.80
CA ASN A 117 6.84 11.83 4.58
C ASN A 117 7.71 11.25 3.48
N PHE A 118 7.10 11.01 2.32
CA PHE A 118 7.80 10.49 1.16
C PHE A 118 7.65 11.41 -0.03
N ASP A 119 8.74 11.57 -0.78
CA ASP A 119 8.68 12.14 -2.12
C ASP A 119 8.25 11.04 -3.07
N VAL A 120 7.24 11.32 -3.89
CA VAL A 120 6.83 10.38 -4.93
C VAL A 120 7.63 10.71 -6.17
N VAL A 121 8.41 9.73 -6.63
CA VAL A 121 9.37 9.98 -7.72
C VAL A 121 9.20 8.94 -8.82
N LYS A 122 9.62 9.32 -10.03
CA LYS A 122 9.77 8.38 -11.13
C LYS A 122 11.24 8.04 -11.26
N LYS A 123 11.52 6.75 -11.27
CA LYS A 123 12.88 6.24 -11.47
C LYS A 123 12.96 5.52 -12.80
N GLN A 124 14.13 5.52 -13.39
CA GLN A 124 14.36 4.81 -14.62
C GLN A 124 15.13 3.54 -14.29
N GLY A 125 14.53 2.41 -14.65
CA GLY A 125 15.16 1.12 -14.48
C GLY A 125 15.95 0.73 -15.72
N ARG A 126 16.29 -0.54 -15.79
CA ARG A 126 16.98 -1.08 -16.96
C ARG A 126 16.07 -0.93 -18.19
N ASN A 127 16.68 -0.80 -19.36
CA ASN A 127 15.96 -0.69 -20.63
C ASN A 127 15.11 0.56 -20.76
N GLY A 128 15.38 1.60 -19.96
CA GLY A 128 14.65 2.84 -20.04
C GLY A 128 13.24 2.78 -19.46
N TYR A 129 12.88 1.67 -18.82
CA TYR A 129 11.59 1.49 -18.20
C TYR A 129 11.47 2.39 -16.97
N LYS A 130 10.37 3.15 -16.90
CA LYS A 130 10.14 4.06 -15.78
C LYS A 130 9.15 3.46 -14.80
N PHE A 131 9.38 3.68 -13.52
CA PHE A 131 8.47 3.19 -12.49
C PHE A 131 8.39 4.18 -11.35
N THR A 132 7.26 4.15 -10.65
CA THR A 132 7.01 5.01 -9.49
C THR A 132 7.68 4.40 -8.27
N SER A 133 8.28 5.25 -7.46
CA SER A 133 8.92 4.81 -6.22
C SER A 133 8.75 5.87 -5.15
N LEU A 134 9.12 5.52 -3.93
CA LEU A 134 9.06 6.43 -2.79
C LEU A 134 10.45 6.70 -2.27
N GLN A 135 10.70 7.95 -1.92
CA GLN A 135 11.96 8.38 -1.35
C GLN A 135 11.67 9.16 -0.09
N ARG A 136 12.47 8.95 0.95
CA ARG A 136 12.25 9.70 2.18
C ARG A 136 12.38 11.19 1.89
N HIS A 137 11.38 11.96 2.31
CA HIS A 137 11.42 13.41 2.19
C HIS A 137 12.28 13.97 3.30
N LYS A 138 13.22 14.80 2.93
CA LYS A 138 14.14 15.41 3.89
C LYS A 138 13.94 16.89 3.99
#